data_04554cd4de32af1628c59d22d68efc94
#
_entry.id   04554cd4de32af1628c59d22d68efc94
#
_cell.length_a   1.000
_cell.length_b   1.000
_cell.length_c   1.000
_cell.angle_alpha   90.00
_cell.angle_beta   90.00
_cell.angle_gamma   90.00
#
_symmetry.space_group_name_H-M   'P 1'
#
loop_
_entity.id
_entity.type
_entity.pdbx_description
1 polymer ?
#
loop_
_entity_poly.entity_id
_entity_poly.type
_entity_poly.pdbx_seq_one_letter_code
_entity_poly.pdbx_strand_id
1 'polypeptide(L)'
;MNEPMIIEKIQQIIADIIESSGYLTIVETESKNSKSVSQNRIDIEMQVETKYRKRFSLLIEIKTEGQPRFARMAVSNLLDLTLNDKSLYGIFATTFVSEESKRICRDNGIGYIDLAGNCYMQFNGFFLNIEGRQNHYRKKRVLKSLFGPKSTRALRVLLCDPRRSWFVKDLAEEAKISLGQCSNVKRKLLDYEFILEKGEGRKKKFRLVKPRDLLESWSENYDYKVNTFYDYYSMLDVSTIETKVSDYLKSKNIMYAFSLTSGASLTAPFLRYKRVFLYLQDDPDKVAEELGFKRVTTGGNVTIMQPYDEGIFYGIQKIKDTWIVSDIQLYLDLKKFSERGEEAAEFLLENRIKKKW
;
A
#
# COMPACT_ATOMS: atom_id res chain seq x y z
N MET A 1 -0.28 21.77 -5.65
CA MET A 1 -1.25 22.81 -5.27
C MET A 1 -0.88 23.25 -3.88
N ASN A 2 -0.85 24.53 -3.60
CA ASN A 2 -0.59 25.07 -2.26
C ASN A 2 -1.90 25.15 -1.45
N GLU A 3 -1.78 25.29 -0.13
CA GLU A 3 -2.91 25.29 0.80
C GLU A 3 -3.97 26.34 0.49
N PRO A 4 -3.63 27.63 0.19
CA PRO A 4 -4.62 28.64 -0.18
C PRO A 4 -5.49 28.28 -1.38
N MET A 5 -4.91 27.68 -2.41
CA MET A 5 -5.67 27.21 -3.59
C MET A 5 -6.61 26.03 -3.27
N ILE A 6 -6.25 25.21 -2.28
CA ILE A 6 -7.12 24.11 -1.83
C ILE A 6 -8.30 24.70 -1.06
N ILE A 7 -8.05 25.65 -0.17
CA ILE A 7 -9.09 26.35 0.60
C ILE A 7 -10.14 26.94 -0.33
N GLU A 8 -9.74 27.74 -1.31
CA GLU A 8 -10.64 28.40 -2.27
C GLU A 8 -11.50 27.37 -3.05
N LYS A 9 -10.86 26.32 -3.57
CA LYS A 9 -11.58 25.28 -4.32
C LYS A 9 -12.53 24.46 -3.46
N ILE A 10 -12.13 24.09 -2.25
CA ILE A 10 -13.00 23.36 -1.33
C ILE A 10 -14.21 24.22 -0.97
N GLN A 11 -14.00 25.49 -0.69
CA GLN A 11 -15.07 26.44 -0.39
C GLN A 11 -16.10 26.51 -1.53
N GLN A 12 -15.64 26.60 -2.77
CA GLN A 12 -16.52 26.58 -3.95
C GLN A 12 -17.27 25.26 -4.10
N ILE A 13 -16.57 24.10 -3.98
CA ILE A 13 -17.21 22.79 -4.11
C ILE A 13 -18.26 22.55 -3.04
N ILE A 14 -18.00 22.98 -1.79
CA ILE A 14 -19.00 22.89 -0.71
C ILE A 14 -20.21 23.77 -1.02
N ALA A 15 -19.98 25.00 -1.49
CA ALA A 15 -21.05 25.91 -1.85
C ALA A 15 -21.95 25.29 -2.95
N ASP A 16 -21.36 24.82 -4.03
CA ASP A 16 -22.07 24.18 -5.15
C ASP A 16 -22.90 22.95 -4.67
N ILE A 17 -22.33 22.13 -3.77
CA ILE A 17 -22.99 20.96 -3.22
C ILE A 17 -24.17 21.34 -2.32
N ILE A 18 -23.98 22.33 -1.45
CA ILE A 18 -25.02 22.82 -0.54
C ILE A 18 -26.18 23.42 -1.33
N GLU A 19 -25.89 24.31 -2.29
CA GLU A 19 -26.89 24.93 -3.14
C GLU A 19 -27.66 23.90 -3.97
N SER A 20 -26.95 22.92 -4.56
CA SER A 20 -27.61 21.84 -5.33
C SER A 20 -28.49 20.92 -4.50
N SER A 21 -28.25 20.82 -3.19
CA SER A 21 -29.07 20.01 -2.29
C SER A 21 -30.49 20.54 -2.13
N GLY A 22 -30.69 21.86 -2.33
CA GLY A 22 -31.94 22.56 -2.16
C GLY A 22 -32.53 22.47 -0.72
N TYR A 23 -31.77 21.96 0.25
CA TYR A 23 -32.15 21.80 1.64
C TYR A 23 -31.47 22.77 2.59
N LEU A 24 -30.21 23.12 2.29
CA LEU A 24 -29.40 24.07 3.04
C LEU A 24 -29.14 25.31 2.22
N THR A 25 -29.05 26.45 2.89
CA THR A 25 -28.64 27.74 2.31
C THR A 25 -27.46 28.27 3.11
N ILE A 26 -26.42 28.75 2.41
CA ILE A 26 -25.27 29.38 3.06
C ILE A 26 -25.66 30.80 3.50
N VAL A 27 -25.43 31.10 4.77
CA VAL A 27 -25.72 32.44 5.36
C VAL A 27 -24.43 33.24 5.40
N GLU A 28 -23.32 32.67 5.84
CA GLU A 28 -22.04 33.33 6.01
C GLU A 28 -20.91 32.33 5.86
N THR A 29 -19.73 32.80 5.42
CA THR A 29 -18.52 32.00 5.31
C THR A 29 -17.33 32.82 5.77
N GLU A 30 -16.59 32.29 6.74
CA GLU A 30 -15.31 32.81 7.20
C GLU A 30 -14.16 31.86 6.88
N SER A 31 -13.01 32.39 6.43
CA SER A 31 -11.82 31.57 6.17
C SER A 31 -10.58 32.22 6.77
N LYS A 32 -9.53 31.46 7.06
CA LYS A 32 -8.24 31.94 7.62
C LYS A 32 -7.61 33.13 6.85
N ASN A 33 -8.00 33.33 5.62
CA ASN A 33 -7.54 34.47 4.81
C ASN A 33 -8.25 35.79 5.14
N SER A 34 -9.35 35.76 5.90
CA SER A 34 -10.01 36.97 6.40
C SER A 34 -9.41 37.37 7.76
N LYS A 35 -8.90 38.60 7.88
CA LYS A 35 -8.12 39.15 9.01
C LYS A 35 -8.81 39.19 10.38
N SER A 36 -9.93 38.51 10.60
CA SER A 36 -10.77 38.66 11.81
C SER A 36 -10.81 37.48 12.75
N VAL A 37 -10.10 36.35 12.49
CA VAL A 37 -10.22 35.16 13.34
C VAL A 37 -9.06 35.05 14.31
N SER A 38 -9.17 35.74 15.43
CA SER A 38 -8.43 35.44 16.65
C SER A 38 -8.93 34.13 17.26
N GLN A 39 -8.06 33.16 17.44
CA GLN A 39 -8.19 31.93 18.22
C GLN A 39 -8.66 30.65 17.52
N ASN A 40 -9.08 30.60 16.27
CA ASN A 40 -9.63 29.36 15.75
C ASN A 40 -8.65 28.48 14.97
N ARG A 41 -8.56 27.23 15.41
CA ARG A 41 -7.80 26.09 14.85
C ARG A 41 -8.39 25.54 13.53
N ILE A 42 -9.42 26.20 12.95
CA ILE A 42 -10.19 25.73 11.79
C ILE A 42 -9.82 26.56 10.54
N ASP A 43 -9.85 25.93 9.38
CA ASP A 43 -9.47 26.58 8.12
C ASP A 43 -10.64 27.34 7.47
N ILE A 44 -11.88 26.80 7.55
CA ILE A 44 -13.11 27.46 7.10
C ILE A 44 -14.22 27.20 8.11
N GLU A 45 -14.99 28.23 8.45
CA GLU A 45 -16.27 28.13 9.12
C GLU A 45 -17.36 28.62 8.16
N MET A 46 -18.43 27.81 7.99
CA MET A 46 -19.53 28.13 7.08
C MET A 46 -20.85 27.98 7.83
N GLN A 47 -21.57 29.08 8.00
CA GLN A 47 -22.90 29.07 8.59
C GLN A 47 -23.94 28.70 7.53
N VAL A 48 -24.73 27.69 7.82
CA VAL A 48 -25.79 27.18 6.95
C VAL A 48 -27.14 27.22 7.67
N GLU A 49 -28.21 27.50 6.94
CA GLU A 49 -29.58 27.49 7.42
C GLU A 49 -30.40 26.44 6.67
N THR A 50 -31.17 25.63 7.39
CA THR A 50 -32.10 24.67 6.81
C THR A 50 -33.38 25.36 6.32
N LYS A 51 -34.19 24.67 5.49
CA LYS A 51 -35.55 25.11 5.11
C LYS A 51 -36.46 25.43 6.31
N TYR A 52 -36.15 24.84 7.48
CA TYR A 52 -36.90 25.07 8.72
C TYR A 52 -36.29 26.15 9.60
N ARG A 53 -35.41 27.00 9.05
CA ARG A 53 -34.71 28.10 9.72
C ARG A 53 -33.84 27.69 10.90
N LYS A 54 -33.39 26.44 10.93
CA LYS A 54 -32.33 26.00 11.88
C LYS A 54 -30.97 26.32 11.34
N ARG A 55 -30.12 26.94 12.15
CA ARG A 55 -28.75 27.30 11.78
C ARG A 55 -27.75 26.30 12.35
N PHE A 56 -26.72 26.02 11.58
CA PHE A 56 -25.58 25.16 11.92
C PHE A 56 -24.29 25.81 11.40
N SER A 57 -23.18 25.61 12.12
CA SER A 57 -21.85 25.95 11.64
C SER A 57 -21.13 24.70 11.19
N LEU A 58 -20.71 24.65 9.93
CA LEU A 58 -19.84 23.63 9.37
C LEU A 58 -18.39 24.06 9.61
N LEU A 59 -17.67 23.29 10.43
CA LEU A 59 -16.27 23.52 10.74
C LEU A 59 -15.39 22.65 9.83
N ILE A 60 -14.61 23.27 8.96
CA ILE A 60 -13.87 22.56 7.93
C ILE A 60 -12.37 22.65 8.21
N GLU A 61 -11.77 21.49 8.46
CA GLU A 61 -10.33 21.31 8.63
C GLU A 61 -9.72 20.78 7.36
N ILE A 62 -8.75 21.49 6.78
CA ILE A 62 -8.14 21.16 5.50
C ILE A 62 -6.75 20.56 5.70
N LYS A 63 -6.48 19.46 5.01
CA LYS A 63 -5.14 18.90 4.86
C LYS A 63 -4.83 18.75 3.39
N THR A 64 -3.60 19.00 3.00
CA THR A 64 -3.16 18.86 1.60
C THR A 64 -3.17 17.42 1.11
N GLU A 65 -3.14 16.47 2.03
CA GLU A 65 -3.09 15.04 1.76
C GLU A 65 -4.20 14.29 2.52
N GLY A 66 -4.83 13.32 1.87
CA GLY A 66 -6.01 12.61 2.38
C GLY A 66 -5.74 11.20 2.91
N GLN A 67 -4.51 10.90 3.36
CA GLN A 67 -4.15 9.61 3.96
C GLN A 67 -4.67 9.50 5.41
N PRO A 68 -4.78 8.27 5.96
CA PRO A 68 -5.37 8.00 7.26
C PRO A 68 -4.83 8.84 8.41
N ARG A 69 -3.52 9.06 8.46
CA ARG A 69 -2.89 9.89 9.49
C ARG A 69 -3.44 11.32 9.54
N PHE A 70 -3.61 11.94 8.37
CA PHE A 70 -4.11 13.31 8.29
C PHE A 70 -5.60 13.39 8.63
N ALA A 71 -6.37 12.38 8.21
CA ALA A 71 -7.76 12.25 8.60
C ALA A 71 -7.91 12.12 10.13
N ARG A 72 -7.11 11.29 10.82
CA ARG A 72 -7.15 11.18 12.29
C ARG A 72 -6.78 12.49 12.98
N MET A 73 -5.79 13.21 12.47
CA MET A 73 -5.43 14.52 13.02
C MET A 73 -6.57 15.52 12.92
N ALA A 74 -7.22 15.59 11.74
CA ALA A 74 -8.35 16.48 11.51
C ALA A 74 -9.56 16.07 12.36
N VAL A 75 -9.89 14.78 12.39
CA VAL A 75 -11.00 14.23 13.21
C VAL A 75 -10.80 14.54 14.69
N SER A 76 -9.59 14.33 15.24
CA SER A 76 -9.32 14.66 16.64
C SER A 76 -9.56 16.14 16.93
N ASN A 77 -9.08 17.05 16.08
CA ASN A 77 -9.27 18.48 16.23
C ASN A 77 -10.76 18.88 16.11
N LEU A 78 -11.47 18.32 15.14
CA LEU A 78 -12.89 18.60 14.92
C LEU A 78 -13.78 18.07 16.06
N LEU A 79 -13.49 16.87 16.59
CA LEU A 79 -14.23 16.32 17.73
C LEU A 79 -14.09 17.20 18.97
N ASP A 80 -12.88 17.67 19.28
CA ASP A 80 -12.62 18.57 20.41
C ASP A 80 -13.49 19.84 20.34
N LEU A 81 -13.80 20.32 19.13
CA LEU A 81 -14.59 21.52 18.89
C LEU A 81 -16.11 21.27 18.87
N THR A 82 -16.54 20.11 18.38
CA THR A 82 -17.97 19.80 18.16
C THR A 82 -18.62 19.03 19.31
N LEU A 83 -17.82 18.50 20.27
CA LEU A 83 -18.29 17.59 21.31
C LEU A 83 -19.45 18.14 22.16
N ASN A 84 -19.43 19.43 22.48
CA ASN A 84 -20.35 20.07 23.42
C ASN A 84 -21.43 20.94 22.75
N ASP A 85 -21.41 21.06 21.42
CA ASP A 85 -22.34 21.89 20.67
C ASP A 85 -22.90 21.19 19.45
N LYS A 86 -24.20 20.82 19.55
CA LYS A 86 -24.92 20.14 18.46
C LYS A 86 -25.24 21.04 17.25
N SER A 87 -24.99 22.34 17.35
CA SER A 87 -25.12 23.26 16.22
C SER A 87 -23.86 23.25 15.33
N LEU A 88 -22.76 22.63 15.80
CA LEU A 88 -21.49 22.49 15.08
C LEU A 88 -21.40 21.12 14.40
N TYR A 89 -20.88 21.09 13.17
CA TYR A 89 -20.59 19.87 12.43
C TYR A 89 -19.20 19.93 11.79
N GLY A 90 -18.37 18.93 12.08
CA GLY A 90 -17.00 18.84 11.58
C GLY A 90 -16.90 18.20 10.20
N ILE A 91 -16.08 18.75 9.33
CA ILE A 91 -15.80 18.24 7.99
C ILE A 91 -14.28 18.21 7.75
N PHE A 92 -13.76 17.05 7.41
CA PHE A 92 -12.40 16.87 6.92
C PHE A 92 -12.34 17.13 5.41
N ALA A 93 -11.52 18.07 4.97
CA ALA A 93 -11.37 18.43 3.57
C ALA A 93 -9.94 18.22 3.08
N THR A 94 -9.78 17.73 1.83
CA THR A 94 -8.46 17.42 1.25
C THR A 94 -8.49 17.39 -0.28
N THR A 95 -7.34 17.14 -0.90
CA THR A 95 -7.26 16.95 -2.36
C THR A 95 -7.97 15.70 -2.85
N PHE A 96 -7.87 14.59 -2.10
CA PHE A 96 -8.61 13.34 -2.35
C PHE A 96 -8.60 12.46 -1.10
N VAL A 97 -9.76 12.03 -0.66
CA VAL A 97 -9.93 11.19 0.55
C VAL A 97 -9.71 9.72 0.21
N SER A 98 -8.79 9.05 0.94
CA SER A 98 -8.58 7.60 0.81
C SER A 98 -9.75 6.81 1.43
N GLU A 99 -9.98 5.56 1.01
CA GLU A 99 -11.09 4.75 1.55
C GLU A 99 -11.00 4.57 3.07
N GLU A 100 -9.80 4.33 3.60
CA GLU A 100 -9.59 4.24 5.05
C GLU A 100 -9.87 5.58 5.75
N SER A 101 -9.52 6.71 5.14
CA SER A 101 -9.82 8.04 5.68
C SER A 101 -11.32 8.34 5.69
N LYS A 102 -12.06 7.90 4.66
CA LYS A 102 -13.52 7.97 4.63
C LYS A 102 -14.12 7.19 5.81
N ARG A 103 -13.62 5.96 6.05
CA ARG A 103 -14.06 5.14 7.18
C ARG A 103 -13.79 5.83 8.51
N ILE A 104 -12.57 6.35 8.72
CA ILE A 104 -12.21 7.10 9.93
C ILE A 104 -13.17 8.25 10.19
N CYS A 105 -13.50 9.05 9.17
CA CYS A 105 -14.43 10.16 9.31
C CYS A 105 -15.84 9.67 9.70
N ARG A 106 -16.39 8.68 8.98
CA ARG A 106 -17.74 8.15 9.24
C ARG A 106 -17.87 7.55 10.64
N ASP A 107 -16.90 6.73 11.07
CA ASP A 107 -16.90 6.06 12.38
C ASP A 107 -16.89 7.07 13.54
N ASN A 108 -16.45 8.30 13.29
CA ASN A 108 -16.40 9.38 14.28
C ASN A 108 -17.49 10.47 14.07
N GLY A 109 -18.44 10.26 13.18
CA GLY A 109 -19.53 11.23 12.93
C GLY A 109 -19.06 12.52 12.25
N ILE A 110 -17.88 12.54 11.63
CA ILE A 110 -17.30 13.67 10.92
C ILE A 110 -17.56 13.51 9.41
N GLY A 111 -17.92 14.61 8.76
CA GLY A 111 -18.03 14.66 7.31
C GLY A 111 -16.69 14.64 6.61
N TYR A 112 -16.70 14.35 5.31
CA TYR A 112 -15.51 14.57 4.47
C TYR A 112 -15.88 15.13 3.11
N ILE A 113 -14.92 15.84 2.50
CA ILE A 113 -15.03 16.34 1.14
C ILE A 113 -13.65 16.37 0.48
N ASP A 114 -13.61 16.12 -0.84
CA ASP A 114 -12.38 16.25 -1.61
C ASP A 114 -12.56 17.08 -2.90
N LEU A 115 -11.43 17.46 -3.51
CA LEU A 115 -11.44 18.27 -4.74
C LEU A 115 -12.01 17.53 -5.96
N ALA A 116 -12.19 16.21 -5.91
CA ALA A 116 -12.92 15.47 -6.94
C ALA A 116 -14.44 15.61 -6.75
N GLY A 117 -14.87 16.11 -5.57
CA GLY A 117 -16.25 16.28 -5.18
C GLY A 117 -16.86 15.03 -4.54
N ASN A 118 -16.05 14.04 -4.10
CA ASN A 118 -16.56 13.04 -3.19
C ASN A 118 -16.89 13.73 -1.86
N CYS A 119 -18.06 13.48 -1.33
CA CYS A 119 -18.57 14.17 -0.16
C CYS A 119 -19.46 13.26 0.68
N TYR A 120 -19.30 13.33 1.99
CA TYR A 120 -20.18 12.69 2.95
C TYR A 120 -20.51 13.67 4.07
N MET A 121 -21.77 13.88 4.34
CA MET A 121 -22.27 14.69 5.46
C MET A 121 -23.49 14.03 6.07
N GLN A 122 -23.53 13.92 7.39
CA GLN A 122 -24.67 13.38 8.12
C GLN A 122 -24.84 14.12 9.46
N PHE A 123 -25.79 15.01 9.55
CA PHE A 123 -26.10 15.75 10.77
C PHE A 123 -27.57 16.20 10.79
N ASN A 124 -28.20 16.19 11.95
CA ASN A 124 -29.53 16.78 12.20
C ASN A 124 -30.61 16.47 11.15
N GLY A 125 -30.65 15.24 10.63
CA GLY A 125 -31.57 14.80 9.59
C GLY A 125 -31.15 15.14 8.16
N PHE A 126 -30.06 15.87 7.98
CA PHE A 126 -29.43 16.04 6.67
C PHE A 126 -28.49 14.84 6.40
N PHE A 127 -28.64 14.24 5.23
CA PHE A 127 -27.76 13.17 4.76
C PHE A 127 -27.38 13.41 3.31
N LEU A 128 -26.08 13.43 3.04
CA LEU A 128 -25.52 13.54 1.71
C LEU A 128 -24.36 12.55 1.55
N ASN A 129 -24.39 11.75 0.49
CA ASN A 129 -23.30 10.84 0.14
C ASN A 129 -23.04 10.88 -1.37
N ILE A 130 -21.92 11.44 -1.78
CA ILE A 130 -21.45 11.51 -3.18
C ILE A 130 -20.12 10.79 -3.23
N GLU A 131 -20.04 9.67 -3.94
CA GLU A 131 -18.86 8.83 -4.03
C GLU A 131 -18.60 8.39 -5.48
N GLY A 132 -17.45 7.75 -5.68
CA GLY A 132 -17.05 7.18 -6.98
C GLY A 132 -16.45 8.19 -7.95
N ARG A 133 -16.31 9.46 -7.57
CA ARG A 133 -15.63 10.44 -8.41
C ARG A 133 -14.13 10.16 -8.44
N GLN A 134 -13.57 10.13 -9.66
CA GLN A 134 -12.17 9.78 -9.86
C GLN A 134 -11.23 10.88 -9.41
N ASN A 135 -10.11 10.48 -8.85
CA ASN A 135 -9.05 11.38 -8.41
C ASN A 135 -8.29 11.98 -9.61
N HIS A 136 -8.74 13.12 -10.11
CA HIS A 136 -8.02 13.89 -11.14
C HIS A 136 -6.78 14.62 -10.60
N TYR A 137 -6.67 14.80 -9.27
CA TYR A 137 -5.54 15.40 -8.57
C TYR A 137 -4.51 14.36 -8.13
N ARG A 138 -4.72 13.08 -8.52
CA ARG A 138 -3.84 11.98 -8.20
C ARG A 138 -2.43 12.31 -8.71
N LYS A 139 -1.54 12.65 -7.82
CA LYS A 139 -0.13 12.29 -8.04
C LYS A 139 -0.14 10.76 -8.11
N LYS A 140 -0.35 10.21 -9.32
CA LYS A 140 -0.36 8.75 -9.64
C LYS A 140 0.87 7.99 -9.09
N ARG A 141 1.79 8.69 -8.41
CA ARG A 141 3.12 8.25 -8.02
C ARG A 141 3.30 7.88 -6.55
N VAL A 142 2.40 8.22 -5.61
CA VAL A 142 2.74 8.07 -4.18
C VAL A 142 2.73 6.60 -3.74
N LEU A 143 1.64 5.88 -3.96
CA LEU A 143 1.60 4.42 -3.69
C LEU A 143 2.49 3.64 -4.67
N LYS A 144 2.45 3.96 -5.99
CA LYS A 144 3.36 3.33 -6.95
C LYS A 144 4.84 3.50 -6.59
N SER A 145 5.23 4.62 -5.99
CA SER A 145 6.61 4.84 -5.56
C SER A 145 6.97 4.12 -4.25
N LEU A 146 5.98 3.74 -3.42
CA LEU A 146 6.19 2.85 -2.28
C LEU A 146 6.50 1.42 -2.76
N PHE A 147 5.86 1.00 -3.86
CA PHE A 147 6.04 -0.33 -4.45
C PHE A 147 7.05 -0.36 -5.61
N GLY A 148 7.87 0.70 -5.77
CA GLY A 148 8.97 0.72 -6.73
C GLY A 148 10.17 -0.15 -6.28
N PRO A 149 11.05 -0.58 -7.21
CA PRO A 149 12.08 -1.60 -6.96
C PRO A 149 12.89 -1.40 -5.68
N LYS A 150 13.53 -0.25 -5.51
CA LYS A 150 14.34 0.04 -4.31
C LYS A 150 13.52 0.17 -3.04
N SER A 151 12.29 0.71 -3.11
CA SER A 151 11.41 0.82 -1.94
C SER A 151 10.96 -0.55 -1.45
N THR A 152 10.67 -1.48 -2.37
CA THR A 152 10.21 -2.83 -2.03
C THR A 152 11.28 -3.68 -1.34
N ARG A 153 12.57 -3.32 -1.43
CA ARG A 153 13.61 -3.95 -0.61
C ARG A 153 13.33 -3.72 0.88
N ALA A 154 13.03 -2.48 1.29
CA ALA A 154 12.67 -2.19 2.68
C ALA A 154 11.35 -2.87 3.10
N LEU A 155 10.36 -2.97 2.22
CA LEU A 155 9.12 -3.67 2.51
C LEU A 155 9.34 -5.17 2.77
N ARG A 156 10.24 -5.83 2.00
CA ARG A 156 10.60 -7.23 2.24
C ARG A 156 11.21 -7.42 3.62
N VAL A 157 12.15 -6.57 3.99
CA VAL A 157 12.79 -6.62 5.31
C VAL A 157 11.73 -6.47 6.42
N LEU A 158 10.86 -5.48 6.33
CA LEU A 158 9.82 -5.23 7.32
C LEU A 158 8.80 -6.36 7.43
N LEU A 159 8.38 -6.95 6.30
CA LEU A 159 7.39 -8.02 6.27
C LEU A 159 7.96 -9.40 6.68
N CYS A 160 9.26 -9.64 6.45
CA CYS A 160 9.92 -10.85 6.91
C CYS A 160 10.09 -10.90 8.43
N ASP A 161 10.24 -9.72 9.08
CA ASP A 161 10.32 -9.60 10.54
C ASP A 161 9.53 -8.38 11.05
N PRO A 162 8.20 -8.43 11.07
CA PRO A 162 7.36 -7.30 11.44
C PRO A 162 7.40 -6.95 12.93
N ARG A 163 7.88 -7.86 13.79
CA ARG A 163 7.99 -7.62 15.23
C ARG A 163 9.20 -6.78 15.59
N ARG A 164 10.22 -6.77 14.74
CA ARG A 164 11.45 -6.01 14.95
C ARG A 164 11.20 -4.50 14.87
N SER A 165 11.80 -3.77 15.80
CA SER A 165 11.83 -2.30 15.79
C SER A 165 13.10 -1.80 15.14
N TRP A 166 12.98 -0.88 14.19
CA TRP A 166 14.06 -0.43 13.32
C TRP A 166 14.42 1.04 13.55
N PHE A 167 15.72 1.34 13.51
CA PHE A 167 16.17 2.66 13.12
C PHE A 167 16.19 2.79 11.60
N VAL A 168 16.07 4.01 11.07
CA VAL A 168 16.14 4.26 9.63
C VAL A 168 17.47 3.77 9.04
N LYS A 169 18.57 3.95 9.77
CA LYS A 169 19.90 3.53 9.36
C LYS A 169 19.98 2.01 9.20
N ASP A 170 19.53 1.27 10.22
CA ASP A 170 19.63 -0.19 10.23
C ASP A 170 18.76 -0.82 9.11
N LEU A 171 17.54 -0.26 8.89
CA LEU A 171 16.69 -0.70 7.80
C LEU A 171 17.30 -0.37 6.43
N ALA A 172 17.96 0.78 6.29
CA ALA A 172 18.61 1.18 5.05
C ALA A 172 19.78 0.23 4.69
N GLU A 173 20.59 -0.12 5.68
CA GLU A 173 21.72 -1.08 5.53
C GLU A 173 21.20 -2.47 5.17
N GLU A 174 20.24 -3.00 5.92
CA GLU A 174 19.64 -4.32 5.70
C GLU A 174 18.97 -4.43 4.32
N ALA A 175 18.24 -3.39 3.92
CA ALA A 175 17.55 -3.33 2.63
C ALA A 175 18.47 -2.94 1.45
N LYS A 176 19.76 -2.61 1.71
CA LYS A 176 20.72 -2.12 0.72
C LYS A 176 20.19 -0.95 -0.12
N ILE A 177 19.65 0.07 0.59
CA ILE A 177 19.15 1.32 -0.02
C ILE A 177 19.76 2.54 0.68
N SER A 178 19.68 3.72 0.06
CA SER A 178 20.18 4.94 0.68
C SER A 178 19.30 5.37 1.88
N LEU A 179 19.88 6.09 2.84
CA LEU A 179 19.16 6.68 3.97
C LEU A 179 18.00 7.56 3.52
N GLY A 180 18.19 8.36 2.46
CA GLY A 180 17.14 9.22 1.91
C GLY A 180 15.98 8.42 1.35
N GLN A 181 16.27 7.32 0.63
CA GLN A 181 15.25 6.40 0.13
C GLN A 181 14.49 5.73 1.28
N CYS A 182 15.20 5.24 2.30
CA CYS A 182 14.60 4.62 3.47
C CYS A 182 13.72 5.61 4.25
N SER A 183 14.16 6.85 4.44
CA SER A 183 13.38 7.92 5.08
C SER A 183 12.10 8.24 4.31
N ASN A 184 12.15 8.25 2.97
CA ASN A 184 10.97 8.45 2.13
C ASN A 184 9.98 7.27 2.23
N VAL A 185 10.47 6.03 2.27
CA VAL A 185 9.64 4.83 2.49
C VAL A 185 8.98 4.91 3.86
N LYS A 186 9.77 5.16 4.92
CA LYS A 186 9.26 5.32 6.30
C LYS A 186 8.15 6.36 6.38
N ARG A 187 8.35 7.55 5.80
CA ARG A 187 7.33 8.62 5.82
C ARG A 187 6.01 8.15 5.22
N LYS A 188 6.05 7.50 4.04
CA LYS A 188 4.84 6.97 3.41
C LYS A 188 4.17 5.89 4.25
N LEU A 189 4.95 4.98 4.84
CA LEU A 189 4.41 3.96 5.73
C LEU A 189 3.73 4.57 6.97
N LEU A 190 4.24 5.68 7.49
CA LEU A 190 3.61 6.45 8.57
C LEU A 190 2.31 7.12 8.10
N ASP A 191 2.31 7.74 6.93
CA ASP A 191 1.14 8.45 6.39
C ASP A 191 -0.03 7.49 6.15
N TYR A 192 0.27 6.23 5.78
CA TYR A 192 -0.72 5.15 5.63
C TYR A 192 -0.92 4.32 6.92
N GLU A 193 -0.29 4.70 8.02
CA GLU A 193 -0.39 4.02 9.32
C GLU A 193 -0.01 2.53 9.30
N PHE A 194 0.84 2.12 8.38
CA PHE A 194 1.40 0.76 8.36
C PHE A 194 2.42 0.54 9.48
N ILE A 195 3.09 1.62 9.92
CA ILE A 195 4.08 1.58 10.98
C ILE A 195 3.74 2.57 12.10
N LEU A 196 4.23 2.29 13.31
CA LEU A 196 4.22 3.20 14.45
C LEU A 196 5.64 3.55 14.86
N GLU A 197 5.85 4.81 15.25
CA GLU A 197 7.08 5.28 15.88
C GLU A 197 6.96 5.24 17.40
N LYS A 198 8.07 4.87 18.06
CA LYS A 198 8.24 4.96 19.53
C LYS A 198 9.58 5.59 19.86
N GLY A 199 9.62 6.36 20.96
CA GLY A 199 10.80 7.07 21.44
C GLY A 199 10.86 8.52 21.01
N GLU A 200 11.88 9.25 21.46
CA GLU A 200 12.06 10.68 21.22
C GLU A 200 13.40 10.97 20.55
N GLY A 201 13.45 12.04 19.77
CA GLY A 201 14.65 12.55 19.14
C GLY A 201 15.39 11.49 18.31
N ARG A 202 16.69 11.33 18.57
CA ARG A 202 17.57 10.38 17.84
C ARG A 202 17.33 8.91 18.23
N LYS A 203 16.59 8.63 19.32
CA LYS A 203 16.24 7.28 19.77
C LYS A 203 14.94 6.76 19.17
N LYS A 204 14.33 7.48 18.25
CA LYS A 204 13.10 7.09 17.57
C LYS A 204 13.27 5.83 16.72
N LYS A 205 12.60 4.75 17.11
CA LYS A 205 12.46 3.52 16.35
C LYS A 205 11.05 3.41 15.78
N PHE A 206 10.90 2.66 14.74
CA PHE A 206 9.59 2.34 14.18
C PHE A 206 9.43 0.85 13.94
N ARG A 207 8.19 0.41 13.93
CA ARG A 207 7.82 -1.00 13.80
C ARG A 207 6.60 -1.13 12.89
N LEU A 208 6.54 -2.20 12.09
CA LEU A 208 5.35 -2.56 11.33
C LEU A 208 4.22 -2.98 12.28
N VAL A 209 3.00 -2.47 12.05
CA VAL A 209 1.83 -2.74 12.89
C VAL A 209 0.63 -3.26 12.10
N LYS A 210 0.61 -3.03 10.79
CA LYS A 210 -0.41 -3.56 9.88
C LYS A 210 0.26 -4.38 8.76
N PRO A 211 0.94 -5.49 9.08
CA PRO A 211 1.68 -6.26 8.09
C PRO A 211 0.78 -6.86 7.00
N ARG A 212 -0.42 -7.32 7.37
CA ARG A 212 -1.39 -7.86 6.41
C ARG A 212 -1.82 -6.80 5.41
N ASP A 213 -2.27 -5.64 5.89
CA ASP A 213 -2.77 -4.56 5.04
C ASP A 213 -1.68 -4.06 4.08
N LEU A 214 -0.42 -3.98 4.55
CA LEU A 214 0.73 -3.63 3.72
C LEU A 214 0.99 -4.68 2.63
N LEU A 215 0.95 -5.98 2.96
CA LEU A 215 1.19 -7.06 2.02
C LEU A 215 0.07 -7.13 0.97
N GLU A 216 -1.18 -7.01 1.37
CA GLU A 216 -2.34 -6.96 0.48
C GLU A 216 -2.26 -5.76 -0.47
N SER A 217 -2.00 -4.55 0.06
CA SER A 217 -1.82 -3.34 -0.76
C SER A 217 -0.65 -3.47 -1.74
N TRP A 218 0.43 -4.15 -1.35
CA TRP A 218 1.54 -4.42 -2.26
C TRP A 218 1.13 -5.43 -3.34
N SER A 219 0.43 -6.50 -2.99
CA SER A 219 -0.01 -7.54 -3.94
C SER A 219 -0.95 -7.01 -5.04
N GLU A 220 -1.77 -6.00 -4.72
CA GLU A 220 -2.62 -5.32 -5.70
C GLU A 220 -1.80 -4.57 -6.77
N ASN A 221 -0.64 -4.04 -6.37
CA ASN A 221 0.24 -3.22 -7.19
C ASN A 221 1.44 -3.98 -7.78
N TYR A 222 1.61 -5.25 -7.42
CA TYR A 222 2.69 -6.10 -7.89
C TYR A 222 2.23 -6.98 -9.05
N ASP A 223 3.12 -7.15 -10.03
CA ASP A 223 2.97 -8.14 -11.09
C ASP A 223 4.32 -8.82 -11.31
N TYR A 224 4.38 -10.16 -11.13
CA TYR A 224 5.59 -10.92 -11.36
C TYR A 224 6.09 -10.84 -12.81
N LYS A 225 5.23 -10.46 -13.76
CA LYS A 225 5.56 -10.24 -15.17
C LYS A 225 6.50 -9.06 -15.42
N VAL A 226 6.81 -8.26 -14.40
CA VAL A 226 7.84 -7.22 -14.47
C VAL A 226 9.26 -7.81 -14.63
N ASN A 227 9.45 -9.09 -14.30
CA ASN A 227 10.69 -9.83 -14.52
C ASN A 227 10.83 -10.22 -16.00
N THR A 228 12.04 -10.55 -16.43
CA THR A 228 12.27 -11.12 -17.76
C THR A 228 12.18 -12.64 -17.72
N PHE A 229 11.46 -13.22 -18.66
CA PHE A 229 11.18 -14.66 -18.71
C PHE A 229 11.94 -15.32 -19.86
N TYR A 230 12.52 -16.46 -19.56
CA TYR A 230 13.23 -17.31 -20.51
C TYR A 230 12.66 -18.73 -20.40
N ASP A 231 12.00 -19.19 -21.47
CA ASP A 231 11.34 -20.48 -21.50
C ASP A 231 12.24 -21.52 -22.19
N TYR A 232 12.34 -22.68 -21.53
CA TYR A 232 13.14 -23.82 -22.01
C TYR A 232 12.32 -25.09 -21.93
N TYR A 233 12.74 -26.07 -22.73
CA TYR A 233 12.21 -27.41 -22.71
C TYR A 233 13.26 -28.41 -22.28
N SER A 234 12.88 -29.35 -21.42
CA SER A 234 13.65 -30.51 -21.00
C SER A 234 12.82 -31.78 -21.13
N MET A 235 13.42 -32.89 -21.51
CA MET A 235 12.75 -34.22 -21.52
C MET A 235 12.63 -34.83 -20.13
N LEU A 236 13.27 -34.24 -19.13
CA LEU A 236 13.26 -34.72 -17.75
C LEU A 236 11.93 -34.36 -17.07
N ASP A 237 11.56 -35.17 -16.08
CA ASP A 237 10.45 -34.86 -15.18
C ASP A 237 10.80 -33.71 -14.24
N VAL A 238 9.77 -33.08 -13.64
CA VAL A 238 9.90 -31.89 -12.80
C VAL A 238 10.88 -32.09 -11.64
N SER A 239 10.80 -33.21 -10.93
CA SER A 239 11.65 -33.51 -9.78
C SER A 239 13.12 -33.64 -10.17
N THR A 240 13.38 -34.29 -11.28
CA THR A 240 14.73 -34.44 -11.85
C THR A 240 15.30 -33.10 -12.32
N ILE A 241 14.46 -32.26 -12.95
CA ILE A 241 14.86 -30.87 -13.34
C ILE A 241 15.24 -30.08 -12.10
N GLU A 242 14.41 -30.06 -11.07
CA GLU A 242 14.66 -29.27 -9.84
C GLU A 242 15.94 -29.71 -9.14
N THR A 243 16.18 -31.00 -9.04
CA THR A 243 17.42 -31.58 -8.46
C THR A 243 18.63 -31.15 -9.28
N LYS A 244 18.61 -31.39 -10.60
CA LYS A 244 19.70 -31.04 -11.50
C LYS A 244 20.06 -29.56 -11.50
N VAL A 245 19.03 -28.69 -11.52
CA VAL A 245 19.19 -27.22 -11.40
C VAL A 245 19.82 -26.86 -10.07
N SER A 246 19.32 -27.40 -8.97
CA SER A 246 19.82 -27.11 -7.63
C SER A 246 21.29 -27.51 -7.47
N ASP A 247 21.65 -28.72 -7.90
CA ASP A 247 23.00 -29.25 -7.75
C ASP A 247 24.01 -28.47 -8.61
N TYR A 248 23.65 -28.16 -9.87
CA TYR A 248 24.49 -27.38 -10.76
C TYR A 248 24.71 -25.97 -10.20
N LEU A 249 23.67 -25.24 -9.86
CA LEU A 249 23.78 -23.85 -9.41
C LEU A 249 24.49 -23.74 -8.06
N LYS A 250 24.33 -24.69 -7.16
CA LYS A 250 25.12 -24.79 -5.92
C LYS A 250 26.60 -25.04 -6.22
N SER A 251 26.92 -25.97 -7.12
CA SER A 251 28.32 -26.28 -7.47
C SER A 251 29.07 -25.10 -8.06
N LYS A 252 28.38 -24.20 -8.74
CA LYS A 252 28.89 -22.97 -9.33
C LYS A 252 28.80 -21.74 -8.43
N ASN A 253 28.20 -21.90 -7.23
CA ASN A 253 27.91 -20.78 -6.31
C ASN A 253 27.10 -19.65 -6.96
N ILE A 254 26.16 -20.02 -7.83
CA ILE A 254 25.26 -19.10 -8.51
C ILE A 254 24.00 -18.89 -7.66
N MET A 255 23.60 -17.62 -7.45
CA MET A 255 22.39 -17.27 -6.70
C MET A 255 21.14 -17.61 -7.51
N TYR A 256 20.28 -18.41 -6.91
CA TYR A 256 18.97 -18.80 -7.46
C TYR A 256 17.95 -19.03 -6.34
N ALA A 257 16.67 -19.02 -6.70
CA ALA A 257 15.59 -19.45 -5.81
C ALA A 257 14.37 -19.91 -6.61
N PHE A 258 13.79 -21.04 -6.29
CA PHE A 258 12.50 -21.46 -6.86
C PHE A 258 11.37 -20.57 -6.36
N SER A 259 10.39 -20.31 -7.22
CA SER A 259 9.20 -19.52 -6.94
C SER A 259 7.96 -20.09 -7.63
N LEU A 260 6.84 -19.37 -7.57
CA LEU A 260 5.56 -19.79 -8.16
C LEU A 260 5.21 -21.23 -7.75
N THR A 261 4.82 -22.08 -8.70
CA THR A 261 4.40 -23.47 -8.42
C THR A 261 5.52 -24.34 -7.86
N SER A 262 6.77 -24.16 -8.30
CA SER A 262 7.92 -24.88 -7.76
C SER A 262 8.19 -24.52 -6.29
N GLY A 263 8.17 -23.23 -5.96
CA GLY A 263 8.28 -22.78 -4.57
C GLY A 263 7.09 -23.21 -3.71
N ALA A 264 5.88 -23.10 -4.27
CA ALA A 264 4.65 -23.44 -3.56
C ALA A 264 4.53 -24.92 -3.25
N SER A 265 4.99 -25.82 -4.13
CA SER A 265 4.92 -27.27 -3.91
C SER A 265 5.68 -27.72 -2.66
N LEU A 266 6.74 -27.01 -2.29
CA LEU A 266 7.55 -27.29 -1.11
C LEU A 266 7.00 -26.63 0.17
N THR A 267 6.15 -25.62 0.02
CA THR A 267 5.56 -24.84 1.13
C THR A 267 4.07 -25.08 1.32
N ALA A 268 3.37 -25.46 0.23
CA ALA A 268 1.94 -25.76 0.18
C ALA A 268 1.72 -27.00 -0.72
N PRO A 269 1.89 -28.22 -0.21
CA PRO A 269 2.13 -29.45 -1.00
C PRO A 269 0.90 -30.03 -1.74
N PHE A 270 -0.15 -29.26 -1.95
CA PHE A 270 -1.36 -29.68 -2.69
C PHE A 270 -1.35 -29.30 -4.18
N LEU A 271 -0.34 -28.56 -4.66
CA LEU A 271 -0.24 -28.16 -6.05
C LEU A 271 0.47 -29.22 -6.88
N ARG A 272 -0.23 -29.74 -7.91
CA ARG A 272 0.41 -30.50 -9.00
C ARG A 272 0.79 -29.52 -10.11
N TYR A 273 2.04 -29.55 -10.54
CA TYR A 273 2.57 -28.65 -11.57
C TYR A 273 3.43 -29.42 -12.58
N LYS A 274 3.53 -28.85 -13.78
CA LYS A 274 4.27 -29.44 -14.90
C LYS A 274 5.40 -28.55 -15.40
N ARG A 275 5.57 -27.37 -14.78
CA ARG A 275 6.56 -26.38 -15.19
C ARG A 275 7.36 -25.91 -13.98
N VAL A 276 8.67 -25.93 -14.10
CA VAL A 276 9.61 -25.45 -13.08
C VAL A 276 9.79 -23.94 -13.25
N PHE A 277 9.74 -23.20 -12.14
CA PHE A 277 9.96 -21.75 -12.10
C PHE A 277 11.05 -21.42 -11.09
N LEU A 278 12.07 -20.68 -11.53
CA LEU A 278 13.13 -20.19 -10.66
C LEU A 278 13.60 -18.79 -11.05
N TYR A 279 13.97 -18.01 -10.05
CA TYR A 279 14.77 -16.78 -10.22
C TYR A 279 16.25 -17.15 -10.32
N LEU A 280 16.97 -16.46 -11.19
CA LEU A 280 18.40 -16.67 -11.42
C LEU A 280 19.13 -15.31 -11.51
N GLN A 281 20.28 -15.20 -10.83
CA GLN A 281 21.16 -14.03 -10.89
C GLN A 281 22.38 -14.27 -11.79
N ASP A 282 22.17 -14.91 -12.93
CA ASP A 282 23.20 -15.15 -13.94
C ASP A 282 22.55 -15.18 -15.34
N ASP A 283 23.31 -15.45 -16.36
CA ASP A 283 22.85 -15.60 -17.74
C ASP A 283 22.00 -16.87 -17.87
N PRO A 284 20.69 -16.76 -18.16
CA PRO A 284 19.79 -17.89 -18.26
C PRO A 284 20.12 -18.85 -19.41
N ASP A 285 20.60 -18.30 -20.55
CA ASP A 285 20.92 -19.13 -21.72
C ASP A 285 22.18 -19.99 -21.47
N LYS A 286 23.19 -19.42 -20.83
CA LYS A 286 24.40 -20.15 -20.43
C LYS A 286 24.08 -21.29 -19.44
N VAL A 287 23.25 -21.01 -18.43
CA VAL A 287 22.87 -22.03 -17.45
C VAL A 287 22.01 -23.12 -18.10
N ALA A 288 21.11 -22.75 -19.00
CA ALA A 288 20.27 -23.69 -19.72
C ALA A 288 21.09 -24.63 -20.64
N GLU A 289 22.08 -24.09 -21.34
CA GLU A 289 23.01 -24.87 -22.19
C GLU A 289 23.77 -25.92 -21.38
N GLU A 290 24.35 -25.55 -20.27
CA GLU A 290 25.08 -26.44 -19.36
C GLU A 290 24.18 -27.54 -18.76
N LEU A 291 22.90 -27.24 -18.56
CA LEU A 291 21.90 -28.19 -18.08
C LEU A 291 21.25 -29.03 -19.20
N GLY A 292 21.60 -28.75 -20.47
CA GLY A 292 21.02 -29.44 -21.63
C GLY A 292 19.56 -29.09 -21.89
N PHE A 293 19.10 -27.89 -21.49
CA PHE A 293 17.76 -27.38 -21.76
C PHE A 293 17.75 -26.66 -23.12
N LYS A 294 16.67 -26.84 -23.89
CA LYS A 294 16.51 -26.19 -25.20
C LYS A 294 15.60 -24.96 -25.07
N ARG A 295 16.07 -23.82 -25.52
CA ARG A 295 15.24 -22.61 -25.57
C ARG A 295 14.07 -22.80 -26.52
N VAL A 296 12.88 -22.40 -26.08
CA VAL A 296 11.62 -22.53 -26.83
C VAL A 296 10.75 -21.28 -26.67
N THR A 297 9.91 -21.02 -27.65
CA THR A 297 8.93 -19.93 -27.61
C THR A 297 7.58 -20.39 -27.05
N THR A 298 7.30 -21.68 -27.12
CA THR A 298 6.06 -22.32 -26.65
C THR A 298 6.34 -23.73 -26.16
N GLY A 299 5.50 -24.26 -25.27
CA GLY A 299 5.61 -25.65 -24.78
C GLY A 299 6.76 -25.90 -23.81
N GLY A 300 7.38 -24.87 -23.28
CA GLY A 300 8.42 -25.00 -22.26
C GLY A 300 7.90 -25.58 -20.95
N ASN A 301 8.77 -26.36 -20.27
CA ASN A 301 8.51 -26.91 -18.94
C ASN A 301 9.51 -26.39 -17.87
N VAL A 302 10.42 -25.49 -18.27
CA VAL A 302 11.33 -24.76 -17.38
C VAL A 302 11.25 -23.28 -17.74
N THR A 303 10.98 -22.45 -16.76
CA THR A 303 11.00 -20.98 -16.90
C THR A 303 12.01 -20.40 -15.93
N ILE A 304 13.07 -19.80 -16.47
CA ILE A 304 14.04 -19.04 -15.71
C ILE A 304 13.62 -17.57 -15.74
N MET A 305 13.48 -16.96 -14.57
CA MET A 305 13.10 -15.57 -14.39
C MET A 305 14.34 -14.76 -13.99
N GLN A 306 14.66 -13.75 -14.78
CA GLN A 306 15.68 -12.80 -14.41
C GLN A 306 15.01 -11.68 -13.60
N PRO A 307 15.43 -11.47 -12.33
CA PRO A 307 14.73 -10.57 -11.44
C PRO A 307 14.92 -9.10 -11.85
N TYR A 308 13.86 -8.31 -11.78
CA TYR A 308 13.89 -6.86 -11.99
C TYR A 308 14.69 -6.13 -10.91
N ASP A 309 14.89 -6.76 -9.75
CA ASP A 309 15.62 -6.22 -8.61
C ASP A 309 16.16 -7.36 -7.73
N GLU A 310 17.41 -7.24 -7.28
CA GLU A 310 18.06 -8.26 -6.42
C GLU A 310 17.38 -8.48 -5.07
N GLY A 311 16.54 -7.54 -4.62
CA GLY A 311 15.74 -7.68 -3.40
C GLY A 311 14.79 -8.88 -3.41
N ILE A 312 14.52 -9.50 -4.58
CA ILE A 312 13.76 -10.75 -4.68
C ILE A 312 14.42 -11.87 -3.88
N PHE A 313 15.74 -11.87 -3.79
CA PHE A 313 16.49 -12.88 -3.02
C PHE A 313 16.55 -12.60 -1.51
N TYR A 314 15.96 -11.50 -1.02
CA TYR A 314 15.95 -11.25 0.42
C TYR A 314 15.09 -12.26 1.16
N GLY A 315 15.67 -12.88 2.20
CA GLY A 315 14.97 -13.86 3.03
C GLY A 315 14.70 -15.19 2.32
N ILE A 316 15.51 -15.57 1.29
CA ILE A 316 15.43 -16.92 0.72
C ILE A 316 15.58 -17.97 1.80
N GLN A 317 14.90 -19.07 1.63
CA GLN A 317 14.85 -20.15 2.60
C GLN A 317 15.28 -21.48 1.98
N LYS A 318 15.96 -22.29 2.76
CA LYS A 318 16.38 -23.64 2.33
C LYS A 318 15.37 -24.67 2.81
N ILE A 319 14.68 -25.34 1.89
CA ILE A 319 13.73 -26.42 2.17
C ILE A 319 14.14 -27.65 1.36
N LYS A 320 14.29 -28.81 2.02
CA LYS A 320 14.73 -30.06 1.38
C LYS A 320 15.97 -29.86 0.49
N ASP A 321 16.94 -29.15 1.00
CA ASP A 321 18.19 -28.80 0.31
C ASP A 321 18.06 -27.91 -0.94
N THR A 322 16.93 -27.28 -1.16
CA THR A 322 16.64 -26.42 -2.30
C THR A 322 16.37 -24.97 -1.84
N TRP A 323 16.88 -24.00 -2.56
CA TRP A 323 16.61 -22.58 -2.27
C TRP A 323 15.27 -22.14 -2.87
N ILE A 324 14.44 -21.52 -2.03
CA ILE A 324 13.13 -20.98 -2.38
C ILE A 324 13.10 -19.51 -1.97
N VAL A 325 12.40 -18.67 -2.71
CA VAL A 325 12.15 -17.28 -2.31
C VAL A 325 11.47 -17.19 -0.94
N SER A 326 11.55 -16.05 -0.28
CA SER A 326 10.85 -15.82 0.99
C SER A 326 9.34 -16.08 0.84
N ASP A 327 8.67 -16.43 1.94
CA ASP A 327 7.21 -16.60 1.95
C ASP A 327 6.49 -15.32 1.44
N ILE A 328 7.04 -14.13 1.72
CA ILE A 328 6.50 -12.85 1.24
C ILE A 328 6.60 -12.73 -0.28
N GLN A 329 7.78 -13.03 -0.86
CA GLN A 329 7.95 -13.00 -2.31
C GLN A 329 7.10 -14.06 -3.00
N LEU A 330 7.05 -15.25 -2.43
CA LEU A 330 6.24 -16.35 -2.96
C LEU A 330 4.74 -15.99 -2.98
N TYR A 331 4.24 -15.36 -1.91
CA TYR A 331 2.86 -14.87 -1.84
C TYR A 331 2.57 -13.88 -2.98
N LEU A 332 3.46 -12.90 -3.18
CA LEU A 332 3.30 -11.88 -4.21
C LEU A 332 3.27 -12.50 -5.62
N ASP A 333 4.17 -13.43 -5.90
CA ASP A 333 4.24 -14.10 -7.21
C ASP A 333 2.98 -14.94 -7.45
N LEU A 334 2.54 -15.70 -6.47
CA LEU A 334 1.36 -16.56 -6.55
C LEU A 334 0.05 -15.78 -6.68
N LYS A 335 -0.09 -14.62 -6.01
CA LYS A 335 -1.33 -13.84 -6.01
C LYS A 335 -1.77 -13.37 -7.39
N LYS A 336 -0.84 -13.27 -8.34
CA LYS A 336 -1.10 -12.92 -9.75
C LYS A 336 -0.91 -14.08 -10.72
N PHE A 337 -0.59 -15.25 -10.21
CA PHE A 337 -0.41 -16.43 -11.06
C PHE A 337 -1.74 -17.13 -11.33
N SER A 338 -1.96 -17.57 -12.60
CA SER A 338 -3.27 -18.04 -13.06
C SER A 338 -3.65 -19.41 -12.51
N GLU A 339 -2.78 -20.37 -12.47
CA GLU A 339 -3.07 -21.78 -12.16
C GLU A 339 -3.25 -22.04 -10.66
N ARG A 340 -4.40 -21.69 -10.06
CA ARG A 340 -4.67 -21.82 -8.61
C ARG A 340 -3.67 -21.07 -7.72
N GLY A 341 -2.98 -20.07 -8.28
CA GLY A 341 -2.00 -19.28 -7.54
C GLY A 341 -2.63 -18.54 -6.37
N GLU A 342 -3.85 -18.02 -6.53
CA GLU A 342 -4.53 -17.30 -5.46
C GLU A 342 -4.85 -18.22 -4.26
N GLU A 343 -5.32 -19.44 -4.49
CA GLU A 343 -5.55 -20.42 -3.41
C GLU A 343 -4.25 -20.76 -2.67
N ALA A 344 -3.17 -20.93 -3.41
CA ALA A 344 -1.86 -21.21 -2.83
C ALA A 344 -1.30 -20.03 -2.04
N ALA A 345 -1.51 -18.82 -2.53
CA ALA A 345 -1.13 -17.58 -1.82
C ALA A 345 -1.89 -17.45 -0.49
N GLU A 346 -3.21 -17.67 -0.49
CA GLU A 346 -4.00 -17.60 0.75
C GLU A 346 -3.60 -18.70 1.73
N PHE A 347 -3.35 -19.91 1.25
CA PHE A 347 -2.83 -20.99 2.10
C PHE A 347 -1.49 -20.61 2.75
N LEU A 348 -0.58 -20.03 1.98
CA LEU A 348 0.72 -19.57 2.44
C LEU A 348 0.57 -18.47 3.50
N LEU A 349 -0.34 -17.50 3.26
CA LEU A 349 -0.64 -16.43 4.19
C LEU A 349 -1.10 -16.99 5.54
N GLU A 350 -2.10 -17.88 5.55
CA GLU A 350 -2.71 -18.38 6.78
C GLU A 350 -1.78 -19.36 7.54
N ASN A 351 -1.07 -20.22 6.81
CA ASN A 351 -0.34 -21.33 7.43
C ASN A 351 1.12 -21.03 7.74
N ARG A 352 1.73 -20.04 7.08
CA ARG A 352 3.15 -19.72 7.25
C ARG A 352 3.42 -18.27 7.60
N ILE A 353 2.85 -17.33 6.84
CA ILE A 353 3.18 -15.91 6.99
C ILE A 353 2.60 -15.36 8.29
N LYS A 354 1.32 -15.52 8.54
CA LYS A 354 0.66 -15.03 9.77
C LYS A 354 1.25 -15.65 11.05
N LYS A 355 1.73 -16.89 10.99
CA LYS A 355 2.34 -17.53 12.16
C LYS A 355 3.67 -16.87 12.60
N LYS A 356 4.32 -16.15 11.69
CA LYS A 356 5.55 -15.40 11.97
C LYS A 356 5.28 -13.97 12.44
N TRP A 357 4.08 -13.47 12.25
CA TRP A 357 3.61 -12.11 12.62
C TRP A 357 2.98 -12.04 14.04
#